data_c73c46ab9d23dd3d8c1be10939ca234b
#
_entry.id   c73c46ab9d23dd3d8c1be10939ca234b
#
_cell.length_a   1.000
_cell.length_b   1.000
_cell.length_c   1.000
_cell.angle_alpha   90.00
_cell.angle_beta   90.00
_cell.angle_gamma   90.00
#
_symmetry.space_group_name_H-M   'P 1'
#
loop_
_entity.id
_entity.type
_entity.pdbx_description
1 polymer ?
#
loop_
_entity_poly.entity_id
_entity_poly.type
_entity_poly.pdbx_seq_one_letter_code
_entity_poly.pdbx_strand_id
1 'polypeptide(L)'
;MRLALSVDPEEVALLCARWPDAGVESAALAVADPFLTGEHQLLITDRRRAEICYIMHRGDPAEGVLLHIKTFYPAGAYRLPTGGIHVGEAVLETLTREIFEETGLTVGESGDTVRVERLLGVLRYELQHTTLGAVSFATYHFLVQMPAGAVLDPQDPDESIGGWQWRPAHDLRAVADVLETVQVSSRVWADWGRFRALSHRFVATQLGA
;
A
#
# COMPACT_ATOMS: atom_id res chain seq x y z
N MET A 1 6.17 -25.05 -1.90
CA MET A 1 5.17 -24.08 -1.40
C MET A 1 4.57 -23.37 -2.60
N ARG A 2 3.29 -23.53 -2.92
CA ARG A 2 2.65 -22.74 -3.98
C ARG A 2 2.32 -21.37 -3.34
N LEU A 3 2.98 -20.33 -3.80
CA LEU A 3 2.59 -18.97 -3.48
C LEU A 3 1.19 -18.73 -4.09
N ALA A 4 0.18 -18.66 -3.25
CA ALA A 4 -1.20 -18.41 -3.68
C ALA A 4 -1.41 -16.91 -3.96
N LEU A 5 -0.60 -16.38 -4.87
CA LEU A 5 -0.70 -14.98 -5.30
C LEU A 5 -1.57 -14.95 -6.55
N SER A 6 -2.85 -14.82 -6.37
CA SER A 6 -3.77 -14.56 -7.49
C SER A 6 -4.53 -13.28 -7.24
N VAL A 7 -4.35 -12.34 -8.16
CA VAL A 7 -5.33 -11.26 -8.37
C VAL A 7 -6.54 -11.92 -8.98
N ASP A 8 -7.68 -11.86 -8.31
CA ASP A 8 -8.95 -12.34 -8.85
C ASP A 8 -9.43 -11.37 -9.94
N PRO A 9 -9.50 -11.80 -11.22
CA PRO A 9 -9.94 -10.92 -12.30
C PRO A 9 -11.40 -10.45 -12.15
N GLU A 10 -12.26 -11.25 -11.52
CA GLU A 10 -13.67 -10.89 -11.31
C GLU A 10 -13.78 -9.80 -10.23
N GLU A 11 -13.02 -9.92 -9.15
CA GLU A 11 -12.92 -8.88 -8.11
C GLU A 11 -12.43 -7.55 -8.69
N VAL A 12 -11.37 -7.57 -9.52
CA VAL A 12 -10.87 -6.37 -10.21
C VAL A 12 -11.95 -5.79 -11.11
N ALA A 13 -12.64 -6.60 -11.90
CA ALA A 13 -13.70 -6.14 -12.79
C ALA A 13 -14.86 -5.49 -12.02
N LEU A 14 -15.28 -6.07 -10.89
CA LEU A 14 -16.32 -5.52 -10.03
C LEU A 14 -15.91 -4.18 -9.42
N LEU A 15 -14.68 -4.06 -8.95
CA LEU A 15 -14.16 -2.82 -8.41
C LEU A 15 -14.07 -1.72 -9.49
N CYS A 16 -13.56 -2.05 -10.69
CA CYS A 16 -13.51 -1.10 -11.81
C CYS A 16 -14.93 -0.72 -12.31
N ALA A 17 -15.91 -1.62 -12.22
CA ALA A 17 -17.30 -1.28 -12.54
C ALA A 17 -17.90 -0.28 -11.54
N ARG A 18 -17.52 -0.39 -10.26
CA ARG A 18 -17.93 0.57 -9.22
C ARG A 18 -17.21 1.93 -9.36
N TRP A 19 -15.96 1.92 -9.82
CA TRP A 19 -15.13 3.10 -10.04
C TRP A 19 -14.55 3.08 -11.47
N PRO A 20 -15.31 3.58 -12.47
CA PRO A 20 -14.96 3.43 -13.89
C PRO A 20 -13.65 4.11 -14.31
N ASP A 21 -13.20 5.12 -13.55
CA ASP A 21 -11.95 5.82 -13.80
C ASP A 21 -10.71 5.07 -13.26
N ALA A 22 -10.92 3.96 -12.56
CA ALA A 22 -9.83 3.15 -12.03
C ALA A 22 -9.12 2.37 -13.13
N GLY A 23 -7.82 2.61 -13.26
CA GLY A 23 -6.96 1.91 -14.22
C GLY A 23 -6.37 0.62 -13.66
N VAL A 24 -5.93 -0.27 -14.56
CA VAL A 24 -5.09 -1.41 -14.22
C VAL A 24 -3.76 -1.26 -14.94
N GLU A 25 -2.68 -1.11 -14.18
CA GLU A 25 -1.32 -1.01 -14.70
C GLU A 25 -0.48 -2.21 -14.29
N SER A 26 0.64 -2.43 -14.98
CA SER A 26 1.56 -3.52 -14.68
C SER A 26 2.99 -3.01 -14.58
N ALA A 27 3.74 -3.54 -13.62
CA ALA A 27 5.15 -3.27 -13.42
C ALA A 27 5.94 -4.58 -13.23
N ALA A 28 7.15 -4.63 -13.74
CA ALA A 28 8.07 -5.73 -13.51
C ALA A 28 9.20 -5.29 -12.58
N LEU A 29 9.59 -6.15 -11.64
CA LEU A 29 10.66 -5.88 -10.70
C LEU A 29 11.48 -7.15 -10.43
N ALA A 30 12.81 -7.07 -10.67
CA ALA A 30 13.71 -8.11 -10.24
C ALA A 30 13.96 -8.02 -8.73
N VAL A 31 13.75 -9.13 -8.01
CA VAL A 31 13.89 -9.22 -6.55
C VAL A 31 14.73 -10.43 -6.14
N ALA A 32 15.38 -10.33 -4.99
CA ALA A 32 16.21 -11.38 -4.41
C ALA A 32 15.46 -12.18 -3.32
N ASP A 33 16.02 -13.36 -2.98
CA ASP A 33 15.47 -14.27 -1.99
C ASP A 33 15.02 -13.62 -0.67
N PRO A 34 15.81 -12.77 0.00
CA PRO A 34 15.40 -12.21 1.28
C PRO A 34 14.10 -11.43 1.27
N PHE A 35 13.72 -10.86 0.12
CA PHE A 35 12.48 -10.08 0.00
C PHE A 35 11.22 -10.96 -0.03
N LEU A 36 11.30 -12.12 -0.67
CA LEU A 36 10.14 -13.03 -0.81
C LEU A 36 10.17 -14.24 0.13
N THR A 37 11.36 -14.76 0.47
CA THR A 37 11.52 -16.06 1.13
C THR A 37 12.36 -16.02 2.40
N GLY A 38 12.94 -14.87 2.78
CA GLY A 38 13.76 -14.70 3.97
C GLY A 38 12.96 -14.74 5.28
N GLU A 39 13.68 -14.75 6.41
CA GLU A 39 13.07 -14.70 7.75
C GLU A 39 12.16 -13.49 7.97
N HIS A 40 12.43 -12.41 7.24
CA HIS A 40 11.60 -11.19 7.23
C HIS A 40 10.83 -11.11 5.91
N GLN A 41 9.87 -11.97 5.71
CA GLN A 41 8.99 -11.97 4.53
C GLN A 41 8.13 -10.69 4.53
N LEU A 42 8.69 -9.61 4.00
CA LEU A 42 8.05 -8.28 4.06
C LEU A 42 6.84 -8.15 3.14
N LEU A 43 6.71 -9.03 2.14
CA LEU A 43 5.61 -8.99 1.19
C LEU A 43 4.68 -10.20 1.31
N ILE A 44 5.26 -11.39 1.35
CA ILE A 44 4.50 -12.65 1.33
C ILE A 44 4.59 -13.29 2.70
N THR A 45 3.58 -13.05 3.51
CA THR A 45 3.31 -13.80 4.73
C THR A 45 2.31 -14.91 4.47
N ASP A 46 2.13 -15.84 5.41
CA ASP A 46 1.13 -16.89 5.32
C ASP A 46 -0.25 -16.31 4.99
N ARG A 47 -0.84 -16.79 3.88
CA ARG A 47 -2.17 -16.44 3.39
C ARG A 47 -2.35 -15.06 2.74
N ARG A 48 -1.33 -14.19 2.64
CA ARG A 48 -1.43 -12.91 1.94
C ARG A 48 -1.47 -13.15 0.43
N ARG A 49 -2.55 -12.72 -0.26
CA ARG A 49 -2.71 -12.87 -1.71
C ARG A 49 -2.41 -11.60 -2.50
N ALA A 50 -2.59 -10.44 -1.89
CA ALA A 50 -2.39 -9.11 -2.46
C ALA A 50 -2.30 -8.10 -1.32
N GLU A 51 -2.29 -6.81 -1.64
CA GLU A 51 -2.39 -5.75 -0.62
C GLU A 51 -3.31 -4.62 -1.07
N ILE A 52 -3.84 -3.88 -0.11
CA ILE A 52 -4.41 -2.56 -0.33
C ILE A 52 -3.35 -1.50 -0.02
N CYS A 53 -3.48 -0.34 -0.67
CA CYS A 53 -2.82 0.90 -0.30
C CYS A 53 -3.89 1.96 -0.15
N TYR A 54 -3.95 2.65 0.97
CA TYR A 54 -4.93 3.70 1.19
C TYR A 54 -4.28 5.07 1.31
N ILE A 55 -4.68 5.96 0.40
CA ILE A 55 -4.18 7.31 0.26
C ILE A 55 -5.12 8.22 1.05
N MET A 56 -4.74 8.46 2.30
CA MET A 56 -5.55 9.21 3.25
C MET A 56 -5.22 10.70 3.16
N HIS A 57 -6.26 11.55 3.01
CA HIS A 57 -6.11 12.98 2.89
C HIS A 57 -7.13 13.74 3.75
N ARG A 58 -6.87 15.05 3.97
CA ARG A 58 -7.78 16.01 4.62
C ARG A 58 -8.08 17.13 3.62
N GLY A 59 -9.31 17.16 3.08
CA GLY A 59 -9.68 18.17 2.09
C GLY A 59 -9.14 17.87 0.69
N ASP A 60 -8.11 18.58 0.22
CA ASP A 60 -7.52 18.34 -1.09
C ASP A 60 -6.30 17.39 -0.99
N PRO A 61 -6.31 16.24 -1.68
CA PRO A 61 -5.14 15.36 -1.71
C PRO A 61 -3.89 16.01 -2.33
N ALA A 62 -4.05 17.04 -3.17
CA ALA A 62 -2.91 17.81 -3.69
C ALA A 62 -2.14 18.55 -2.59
N GLU A 63 -2.83 18.98 -1.52
CA GLU A 63 -2.24 19.70 -0.38
C GLU A 63 -1.59 18.76 0.63
N GLY A 64 -2.10 17.53 0.76
CA GLY A 64 -1.51 16.59 1.69
C GLY A 64 -2.12 15.21 1.72
N VAL A 65 -1.25 14.21 1.60
CA VAL A 65 -1.55 12.80 1.84
C VAL A 65 -0.72 12.29 3.02
N LEU A 66 -1.28 11.33 3.76
CA LEU A 66 -0.66 10.77 4.94
C LEU A 66 0.34 9.68 4.57
N LEU A 67 1.55 9.80 5.09
CA LEU A 67 2.57 8.74 5.09
C LEU A 67 2.79 8.24 6.51
N HIS A 68 3.21 6.98 6.65
CA HIS A 68 3.64 6.43 7.93
C HIS A 68 5.03 5.80 7.84
N ILE A 69 5.65 5.63 9.00
CA ILE A 69 6.84 4.80 9.18
C ILE A 69 6.57 3.80 10.31
N LYS A 70 7.01 2.55 10.14
CA LYS A 70 6.99 1.55 11.23
C LYS A 70 8.30 1.62 12.01
N THR A 71 8.28 1.26 13.29
CA THR A 71 9.44 1.39 14.20
C THR A 71 10.67 0.61 13.74
N PHE A 72 10.48 -0.45 12.96
CA PHE A 72 11.54 -1.31 12.43
C PHE A 72 11.97 -0.95 11.00
N TYR A 73 11.39 0.08 10.37
CA TYR A 73 11.81 0.53 9.05
C TYR A 73 13.13 1.30 9.11
N PRO A 74 13.88 1.35 8.01
CA PRO A 74 15.00 2.25 7.89
C PRO A 74 14.61 3.69 8.20
N ALA A 75 15.51 4.43 8.86
CA ALA A 75 15.25 5.83 9.20
C ALA A 75 14.86 6.66 7.97
N GLY A 76 13.81 7.43 8.08
CA GLY A 76 13.29 8.27 7.00
C GLY A 76 12.47 7.55 5.92
N ALA A 77 12.31 6.24 5.98
CA ALA A 77 11.54 5.46 5.00
C ALA A 77 10.02 5.57 5.23
N TYR A 78 9.51 6.80 5.22
CA TYR A 78 8.07 7.06 5.23
C TYR A 78 7.44 6.59 3.93
N ARG A 79 6.27 5.98 4.02
CA ARG A 79 5.53 5.46 2.87
C ARG A 79 4.02 5.59 3.01
N LEU A 80 3.31 5.46 1.89
CA LEU A 80 1.86 5.29 1.90
C LEU A 80 1.46 4.06 2.72
N PRO A 81 0.43 4.13 3.57
CA PRO A 81 -0.07 2.99 4.34
C PRO A 81 -0.56 1.86 3.44
N THR A 82 -0.26 0.62 3.82
CA THR A 82 -0.72 -0.57 3.10
C THR A 82 -1.05 -1.70 4.06
N GLY A 83 -2.05 -2.48 3.72
CA GLY A 83 -2.44 -3.67 4.46
C GLY A 83 -2.54 -4.93 3.61
N GLY A 84 -2.31 -6.09 4.21
CA GLY A 84 -2.33 -7.36 3.50
C GLY A 84 -3.74 -7.92 3.31
N ILE A 85 -4.10 -8.27 2.07
CA ILE A 85 -5.34 -8.98 1.77
C ILE A 85 -5.09 -10.48 1.96
N HIS A 86 -5.79 -11.10 2.89
CA HIS A 86 -5.68 -12.53 3.15
C HIS A 86 -6.53 -13.35 2.16
N VAL A 87 -6.19 -14.62 2.02
CA VAL A 87 -7.01 -15.57 1.23
C VAL A 87 -8.41 -15.66 1.84
N GLY A 88 -9.43 -15.39 1.02
CA GLY A 88 -10.83 -15.39 1.44
C GLY A 88 -11.35 -14.07 1.99
N GLU A 89 -10.49 -13.06 2.17
CA GLU A 89 -10.89 -11.71 2.57
C GLU A 89 -11.19 -10.85 1.34
N ALA A 90 -12.27 -10.07 1.37
CA ALA A 90 -12.59 -9.13 0.30
C ALA A 90 -11.74 -7.85 0.43
N VAL A 91 -11.44 -7.21 -0.72
CA VAL A 91 -10.58 -6.01 -0.77
C VAL A 91 -11.12 -4.89 0.12
N LEU A 92 -12.44 -4.63 0.12
CA LEU A 92 -13.03 -3.56 0.94
C LEU A 92 -13.12 -3.91 2.43
N GLU A 93 -13.21 -5.19 2.78
CA GLU A 93 -13.13 -5.64 4.17
C GLU A 93 -11.72 -5.41 4.70
N THR A 94 -10.69 -5.79 3.93
CA THR A 94 -9.30 -5.49 4.26
C THR A 94 -9.09 -3.98 4.43
N LEU A 95 -9.60 -3.16 3.52
CA LEU A 95 -9.45 -1.70 3.61
C LEU A 95 -10.03 -1.15 4.93
N THR A 96 -11.20 -1.62 5.33
CA THR A 96 -11.85 -1.20 6.57
C THR A 96 -11.07 -1.65 7.80
N ARG A 97 -10.59 -2.89 7.82
CA ARG A 97 -9.80 -3.47 8.92
C ARG A 97 -8.48 -2.73 9.09
N GLU A 98 -7.69 -2.58 8.03
CA GLU A 98 -6.36 -1.95 8.09
C GLU A 98 -6.43 -0.46 8.48
N ILE A 99 -7.43 0.28 7.96
CA ILE A 99 -7.64 1.67 8.40
C ILE A 99 -7.90 1.71 9.91
N PHE A 100 -8.73 0.81 10.45
CA PHE A 100 -8.99 0.76 11.88
C PHE A 100 -7.75 0.35 12.69
N GLU A 101 -7.07 -0.72 12.30
CA GLU A 101 -5.90 -1.26 13.00
C GLU A 101 -4.76 -0.22 13.03
N GLU A 102 -4.43 0.38 11.90
CA GLU A 102 -3.32 1.34 11.81
C GLU A 102 -3.68 2.74 12.32
N THR A 103 -4.95 3.18 12.29
CA THR A 103 -5.30 4.59 12.57
C THR A 103 -6.34 4.81 13.67
N GLY A 104 -7.06 3.77 14.09
CA GLY A 104 -8.19 3.87 15.03
C GLY A 104 -9.46 4.46 14.42
N LEU A 105 -9.46 4.80 13.13
CA LEU A 105 -10.60 5.41 12.46
C LEU A 105 -11.49 4.34 11.82
N THR A 106 -12.81 4.55 11.87
CA THR A 106 -13.79 3.67 11.23
C THR A 106 -14.15 4.18 9.84
N VAL A 107 -14.39 3.26 8.91
CA VAL A 107 -14.87 3.58 7.55
C VAL A 107 -16.40 3.62 7.53
N GLY A 108 -16.98 4.64 6.91
CA GLY A 108 -18.44 4.81 6.82
C GLY A 108 -18.84 6.04 6.02
N GLU A 109 -20.15 6.34 6.05
CA GLU A 109 -20.74 7.47 5.31
C GLU A 109 -21.08 8.67 6.22
N SER A 110 -20.90 8.54 7.53
CA SER A 110 -21.12 9.65 8.48
C SER A 110 -19.94 10.62 8.48
N GLY A 111 -20.18 11.88 8.89
CA GLY A 111 -19.16 12.93 8.85
C GLY A 111 -17.98 12.74 9.81
N ASP A 112 -18.10 11.78 10.75
CA ASP A 112 -17.09 11.42 11.73
C ASP A 112 -16.31 10.14 11.34
N THR A 113 -16.59 9.57 10.17
CA THR A 113 -15.93 8.37 9.65
C THR A 113 -15.04 8.67 8.43
N VAL A 114 -14.11 7.77 8.15
CA VAL A 114 -13.32 7.80 6.92
C VAL A 114 -14.22 7.43 5.74
N ARG A 115 -14.24 8.26 4.72
CA ARG A 115 -15.00 8.01 3.51
C ARG A 115 -14.09 7.46 2.41
N VAL A 116 -14.47 6.33 1.83
CA VAL A 116 -13.81 5.80 0.62
C VAL A 116 -14.32 6.59 -0.58
N GLU A 117 -13.48 7.44 -1.16
CA GLU A 117 -13.89 8.29 -2.29
C GLU A 117 -13.86 7.53 -3.60
N ARG A 118 -12.74 6.87 -3.89
CA ARG A 118 -12.59 6.09 -5.13
C ARG A 118 -11.44 5.09 -5.06
N LEU A 119 -11.51 4.08 -5.92
CA LEU A 119 -10.35 3.30 -6.32
C LEU A 119 -9.55 4.14 -7.34
N LEU A 120 -8.29 4.44 -7.06
CA LEU A 120 -7.37 5.08 -8.01
C LEU A 120 -6.94 4.10 -9.10
N GLY A 121 -6.80 2.84 -8.75
CA GLY A 121 -6.47 1.76 -9.67
C GLY A 121 -5.76 0.58 -9.00
N VAL A 122 -5.42 -0.39 -9.82
CA VAL A 122 -4.72 -1.62 -9.43
C VAL A 122 -3.37 -1.69 -10.13
N LEU A 123 -2.30 -1.75 -9.34
CA LEU A 123 -0.96 -1.99 -9.86
C LEU A 123 -0.62 -3.48 -9.70
N ARG A 124 -0.46 -4.16 -10.82
CA ARG A 124 -0.04 -5.56 -10.89
C ARG A 124 1.47 -5.65 -11.01
N TYR A 125 2.08 -6.52 -10.23
CA TYR A 125 3.52 -6.75 -10.28
C TYR A 125 3.83 -8.12 -10.84
N GLU A 126 4.85 -8.18 -11.68
CA GLU A 126 5.57 -9.38 -12.03
C GLU A 126 6.95 -9.32 -11.34
N LEU A 127 7.06 -10.02 -10.21
CA LEU A 127 8.29 -10.06 -9.42
C LEU A 127 9.18 -11.18 -9.97
N GLN A 128 10.28 -10.81 -10.63
CA GLN A 128 11.24 -11.73 -11.22
C GLN A 128 12.21 -12.20 -10.13
N HIS A 129 11.97 -13.40 -9.61
CA HIS A 129 12.76 -13.99 -8.53
C HIS A 129 13.71 -15.05 -9.08
N THR A 130 14.94 -15.07 -8.57
CA THR A 130 16.01 -15.93 -9.10
C THR A 130 15.71 -17.43 -9.02
N THR A 131 15.02 -17.87 -7.97
CA THR A 131 14.72 -19.29 -7.70
C THR A 131 13.25 -19.65 -7.87
N LEU A 132 12.32 -18.74 -7.63
CA LEU A 132 10.88 -18.97 -7.73
C LEU A 132 10.33 -18.65 -9.14
N GLY A 133 11.13 -18.00 -10.01
CA GLY A 133 10.69 -17.50 -11.29
C GLY A 133 9.81 -16.26 -11.15
N ALA A 134 8.84 -16.07 -12.05
CA ALA A 134 7.92 -14.96 -12.00
C ALA A 134 6.83 -15.19 -10.93
N VAL A 135 6.69 -14.24 -10.02
CA VAL A 135 5.68 -14.23 -8.96
C VAL A 135 4.75 -13.05 -9.18
N SER A 136 3.45 -13.31 -9.31
CA SER A 136 2.45 -12.25 -9.47
C SER A 136 2.00 -11.73 -8.11
N PHE A 137 1.85 -10.41 -8.00
CA PHE A 137 1.29 -9.73 -6.85
C PHE A 137 0.47 -8.51 -7.29
N ALA A 138 -0.31 -7.89 -6.42
CA ALA A 138 -1.00 -6.64 -6.74
C ALA A 138 -1.23 -5.76 -5.53
N THR A 139 -1.29 -4.45 -5.78
CA THR A 139 -1.73 -3.44 -4.83
C THR A 139 -2.96 -2.71 -5.36
N TYR A 140 -4.03 -2.67 -4.57
CA TYR A 140 -5.26 -1.91 -4.84
C TYR A 140 -5.16 -0.56 -4.13
N HIS A 141 -5.19 0.55 -4.88
CA HIS A 141 -4.97 1.89 -4.35
C HIS A 141 -6.29 2.64 -4.18
N PHE A 142 -6.64 3.01 -2.94
CA PHE A 142 -7.88 3.72 -2.62
C PHE A 142 -7.59 5.12 -2.12
N LEU A 143 -8.28 6.12 -2.69
CA LEU A 143 -8.32 7.47 -2.13
C LEU A 143 -9.38 7.51 -1.05
N VAL A 144 -8.98 7.94 0.16
CA VAL A 144 -9.85 7.98 1.32
C VAL A 144 -9.75 9.32 2.04
N GLN A 145 -10.88 9.92 2.36
CA GLN A 145 -10.96 11.19 3.06
C GLN A 145 -11.10 10.95 4.57
N MET A 146 -10.21 11.55 5.35
CA MET A 146 -10.33 11.60 6.80
C MET A 146 -11.40 12.62 7.24
N PRO A 147 -12.13 12.33 8.34
CA PRO A 147 -12.98 13.34 8.97
C PRO A 147 -12.14 14.51 9.51
N ALA A 148 -12.75 15.71 9.49
CA ALA A 148 -12.09 16.89 10.02
C ALA A 148 -11.81 16.72 11.52
N GLY A 149 -10.58 17.06 11.94
CA GLY A 149 -10.19 16.96 13.35
C GLY A 149 -9.90 15.54 13.86
N ALA A 150 -9.96 14.52 13.01
CA ALA A 150 -9.64 13.16 13.40
C ALA A 150 -8.21 13.04 13.96
N VAL A 151 -8.08 12.30 15.05
CA VAL A 151 -6.82 11.96 15.72
C VAL A 151 -6.48 10.52 15.35
N LEU A 152 -5.22 10.27 15.01
CA LEU A 152 -4.72 8.95 14.69
C LEU A 152 -4.32 8.25 15.99
N ASP A 153 -4.90 7.09 16.24
CA ASP A 153 -4.68 6.27 17.44
C ASP A 153 -4.67 4.78 17.04
N PRO A 154 -3.51 4.23 16.61
CA PRO A 154 -3.41 2.84 16.17
C PRO A 154 -3.97 1.87 17.22
N GLN A 155 -4.84 0.95 16.78
CA GLN A 155 -5.53 0.00 17.66
C GLN A 155 -4.82 -1.34 17.77
N ASP A 156 -4.00 -1.69 16.78
CA ASP A 156 -3.19 -2.91 16.81
C ASP A 156 -1.72 -2.56 17.11
N PRO A 157 -1.18 -2.94 18.29
CA PRO A 157 0.22 -2.70 18.65
C PRO A 157 1.21 -3.46 17.74
N ASP A 158 0.78 -4.56 17.11
CA ASP A 158 1.63 -5.35 16.21
C ASP A 158 1.91 -4.60 14.91
N GLU A 159 1.09 -3.59 14.57
CA GLU A 159 1.33 -2.69 13.44
C GLU A 159 2.58 -1.83 13.62
N SER A 160 3.05 -1.65 14.86
CA SER A 160 4.33 -1.00 15.18
C SER A 160 4.50 0.37 14.53
N ILE A 161 3.44 1.19 14.48
CA ILE A 161 3.49 2.54 13.88
C ILE A 161 4.46 3.42 14.66
N GLY A 162 5.52 3.89 13.99
CA GLY A 162 6.57 4.74 14.57
C GLY A 162 6.35 6.23 14.37
N GLY A 163 5.43 6.62 13.48
CA GLY A 163 5.12 8.03 13.23
C GLY A 163 4.40 8.28 11.92
N TRP A 164 3.94 9.51 11.78
CA TRP A 164 3.14 10.00 10.65
C TRP A 164 3.78 11.23 10.03
N GLN A 165 3.59 11.43 8.73
CA GLN A 165 4.02 12.60 8.01
C GLN A 165 3.00 12.97 6.93
N TRP A 166 2.62 14.24 6.88
CA TRP A 166 1.82 14.79 5.79
C TRP A 166 2.75 15.29 4.68
N ARG A 167 2.46 14.91 3.43
CA ARG A 167 3.19 15.36 2.25
C ARG A 167 2.22 15.77 1.15
N PRO A 168 2.44 16.88 0.45
CA PRO A 168 1.71 17.17 -0.76
C PRO A 168 1.85 16.04 -1.79
N ALA A 169 0.80 15.79 -2.60
CA ALA A 169 0.84 14.69 -3.57
C ALA A 169 2.01 14.81 -4.56
N HIS A 170 2.43 16.04 -4.91
CA HIS A 170 3.58 16.26 -5.81
C HIS A 170 4.92 15.81 -5.22
N ASP A 171 5.03 15.67 -3.90
CA ASP A 171 6.23 15.12 -3.24
C ASP A 171 6.33 13.59 -3.35
N LEU A 172 5.26 12.88 -3.74
CA LEU A 172 5.27 11.42 -3.76
C LEU A 172 6.35 10.82 -4.67
N ARG A 173 6.73 11.53 -5.75
CA ARG A 173 7.84 11.10 -6.60
C ARG A 173 9.18 11.22 -5.87
N ALA A 174 9.40 12.29 -5.12
CA ALA A 174 10.59 12.45 -4.29
C ALA A 174 10.64 11.43 -3.14
N VAL A 175 9.48 11.10 -2.55
CA VAL A 175 9.36 10.01 -1.56
C VAL A 175 9.74 8.66 -2.20
N ALA A 176 9.29 8.40 -3.43
CA ALA A 176 9.68 7.19 -4.17
C ALA A 176 11.21 7.12 -4.38
N ASP A 177 11.84 8.23 -4.74
CA ASP A 177 13.30 8.30 -4.92
C ASP A 177 14.05 8.01 -3.62
N VAL A 178 13.56 8.52 -2.48
CA VAL A 178 14.11 8.19 -1.16
C VAL A 178 13.98 6.70 -0.87
N LEU A 179 12.82 6.10 -1.12
CA LEU A 179 12.59 4.67 -0.89
C LEU A 179 13.50 3.79 -1.77
N GLU A 180 13.71 4.14 -3.03
CA GLU A 180 14.62 3.41 -3.94
C GLU A 180 16.08 3.46 -3.47
N THR A 181 16.47 4.52 -2.76
CA THR A 181 17.84 4.72 -2.26
C THR A 181 18.02 4.27 -0.83
N VAL A 182 17.00 3.71 -0.18
CA VAL A 182 17.12 3.16 1.17
C VAL A 182 18.24 2.12 1.19
N GLN A 183 19.41 2.59 1.58
CA GLN A 183 20.59 1.76 1.74
C GLN A 183 20.62 1.24 3.18
N VAL A 184 20.25 -0.01 3.33
CA VAL A 184 20.39 -0.69 4.59
C VAL A 184 21.30 -1.89 4.42
N SER A 185 21.85 -2.35 5.50
CA SER A 185 22.76 -3.48 5.60
C SER A 185 22.24 -4.82 5.02
N SER A 186 21.02 -4.85 4.50
CA SER A 186 20.45 -6.02 3.85
C SER A 186 19.78 -5.72 2.50
N ARG A 187 19.90 -6.65 1.55
CA ARG A 187 19.21 -6.62 0.25
C ARG A 187 17.68 -6.55 0.38
N VAL A 188 17.12 -7.03 1.48
CA VAL A 188 15.68 -7.02 1.77
C VAL A 188 15.11 -5.62 1.67
N TRP A 189 15.76 -4.64 2.33
CA TRP A 189 15.27 -3.26 2.34
C TRP A 189 15.43 -2.57 0.98
N ALA A 190 16.47 -2.91 0.21
CA ALA A 190 16.65 -2.37 -1.12
C ALA A 190 15.53 -2.82 -2.07
N ASP A 191 15.17 -4.10 -2.06
CA ASP A 191 14.07 -4.64 -2.88
C ASP A 191 12.71 -4.15 -2.38
N TRP A 192 12.53 -4.07 -1.06
CA TRP A 192 11.36 -3.50 -0.44
C TRP A 192 11.17 -2.02 -0.83
N GLY A 193 12.22 -1.22 -0.78
CA GLY A 193 12.18 0.20 -1.14
C GLY A 193 11.82 0.41 -2.60
N ARG A 194 12.45 -0.33 -3.52
CA ARG A 194 12.11 -0.31 -4.95
C ARG A 194 10.66 -0.72 -5.21
N PHE A 195 10.19 -1.75 -4.51
CA PHE A 195 8.80 -2.20 -4.61
C PHE A 195 7.83 -1.10 -4.12
N ARG A 196 8.09 -0.51 -2.94
CA ARG A 196 7.26 0.56 -2.39
C ARG A 196 7.25 1.81 -3.26
N ALA A 197 8.38 2.16 -3.89
CA ALA A 197 8.49 3.31 -4.79
C ALA A 197 7.52 3.23 -5.97
N LEU A 198 7.24 2.04 -6.50
CA LEU A 198 6.29 1.85 -7.60
C LEU A 198 4.88 2.34 -7.25
N SER A 199 4.38 2.01 -6.04
CA SER A 199 3.08 2.51 -5.57
C SER A 199 3.04 4.03 -5.45
N HIS A 200 4.11 4.66 -4.97
CA HIS A 200 4.18 6.13 -4.84
C HIS A 200 4.15 6.81 -6.21
N ARG A 201 4.91 6.30 -7.19
CA ARG A 201 4.92 6.82 -8.56
C ARG A 201 3.55 6.64 -9.23
N PHE A 202 2.92 5.47 -9.03
CA PHE A 202 1.57 5.20 -9.52
C PHE A 202 0.58 6.21 -8.95
N VAL A 203 0.54 6.38 -7.63
CA VAL A 203 -0.38 7.32 -6.96
C VAL A 203 -0.12 8.76 -7.40
N ALA A 204 1.15 9.20 -7.50
CA ALA A 204 1.48 10.52 -8.03
C ALA A 204 0.87 10.74 -9.41
N THR A 205 0.97 9.76 -10.31
CA THR A 205 0.39 9.84 -11.65
C THR A 205 -1.13 9.92 -11.62
N GLN A 206 -1.79 9.09 -10.79
CA GLN A 206 -3.26 9.06 -10.66
C GLN A 206 -3.84 10.32 -10.02
N LEU A 207 -3.05 11.05 -9.23
CA LEU A 207 -3.42 12.34 -8.64
C LEU A 207 -3.00 13.55 -9.51
N GLY A 208 -2.37 13.33 -10.67
CA GLY A 208 -1.92 14.40 -11.56
C GLY A 208 -0.71 15.17 -11.03
N ALA A 209 0.15 14.54 -10.22
CA ALA A 209 1.25 15.14 -9.49
C ALA A 209 2.63 14.74 -10.05
#